data_4929fb9975bd60e93d10df27e5a71a15
#
_entry.id   4929fb9975bd60e93d10df27e5a71a15
#
_cell.length_a   1.000
_cell.length_b   1.000
_cell.length_c   1.000
_cell.angle_alpha   90.00
_cell.angle_beta   90.00
_cell.angle_gamma   90.00
#
_symmetry.space_group_name_H-M   'P 1'
#
loop_
_entity.id
_entity.type
_entity.pdbx_description
1 polymer ?
#
loop_
_entity_poly.entity_id
_entity_poly.type
_entity_poly.pdbx_seq_one_letter_code
_entity_poly.pdbx_strand_id
1 'polypeptide(L)'
;TDWMPISEDFAFVVQSSFDYNQISNGLYDITVLPLVNLWGFGPDKFIDIPTATEIDSVLMFIGQDLIELKDNNIRKKDPRVQIDLSSIAKGYAVDKIIESLKYENVFVEIGGEVRSKSNGRIWKIGINTPSIDNISNEVEYIAPIQNGSIATSGNYRNFYIDEDSRFYHHEINPLTGYPIMSKLASISIFTDTSCMEADGLSTALYMMNIDDINNFLKNTEFEGLMIFIEPDMSFKQIFSDNFPKN
;
A
#
# COMPACT_ATOMS: atom_id res chain seq x y z
N THR A 1 19.25 -13.13 14.73
CA THR A 1 20.03 -11.87 14.80
C THR A 1 21.34 -11.91 14.01
N ASP A 2 21.65 -13.02 13.35
CA ASP A 2 22.82 -13.13 12.49
C ASP A 2 22.55 -12.56 11.10
N TRP A 3 23.60 -12.16 10.39
CA TRP A 3 23.49 -11.74 9.01
C TRP A 3 23.11 -12.94 8.12
N MET A 4 22.07 -12.77 7.31
CA MET A 4 21.57 -13.77 6.37
C MET A 4 21.73 -13.24 4.95
N PRO A 5 22.29 -14.02 4.00
CA PRO A 5 22.35 -13.61 2.61
C PRO A 5 20.93 -13.60 2.00
N ILE A 6 20.67 -12.61 1.18
CA ILE A 6 19.39 -12.40 0.47
C ILE A 6 19.67 -12.14 -1.01
N SER A 7 18.64 -12.33 -1.86
CA SER A 7 18.75 -11.98 -3.28
C SER A 7 18.85 -10.47 -3.47
N GLU A 8 19.39 -10.04 -4.60
CA GLU A 8 19.44 -8.63 -5.00
C GLU A 8 18.02 -8.06 -5.11
N ASP A 9 17.07 -8.81 -5.66
CA ASP A 9 15.67 -8.40 -5.77
C ASP A 9 15.06 -8.14 -4.38
N PHE A 10 15.27 -9.04 -3.43
CA PHE A 10 14.76 -8.85 -2.06
C PHE A 10 15.42 -7.65 -1.37
N ALA A 11 16.74 -7.51 -1.49
CA ALA A 11 17.47 -6.38 -0.93
C ALA A 11 16.96 -5.05 -1.51
N PHE A 12 16.69 -4.99 -2.82
CA PHE A 12 16.18 -3.82 -3.51
C PHE A 12 14.79 -3.42 -2.98
N VAL A 13 13.87 -4.38 -2.86
CA VAL A 13 12.50 -4.12 -2.35
C VAL A 13 12.52 -3.66 -0.89
N VAL A 14 13.34 -4.29 -0.04
CA VAL A 14 13.49 -3.87 1.36
C VAL A 14 14.14 -2.49 1.47
N GLN A 15 15.15 -2.20 0.65
CA GLN A 15 15.77 -0.87 0.63
C GLN A 15 14.77 0.22 0.22
N SER A 16 13.98 -0.03 -0.82
CA SER A 16 12.93 0.90 -1.27
C SER A 16 11.87 1.15 -0.19
N SER A 17 11.55 0.12 0.62
CA SER A 17 10.62 0.27 1.73
C SER A 17 11.11 1.27 2.80
N PHE A 18 12.43 1.45 2.93
CA PHE A 18 13.01 2.42 3.85
C PHE A 18 12.74 3.87 3.42
N ASP A 19 12.70 4.11 2.11
CA ASP A 19 12.37 5.44 1.57
C ASP A 19 10.89 5.78 1.86
N TYR A 20 9.97 4.82 1.72
CA TYR A 20 8.55 5.02 2.02
C TYR A 20 8.29 5.20 3.52
N ASN A 21 9.05 4.52 4.37
CA ASN A 21 9.02 4.76 5.82
C ASN A 21 9.43 6.21 6.14
N GLN A 22 10.47 6.74 5.51
CA GLN A 22 10.89 8.13 5.70
C GLN A 22 9.84 9.12 5.17
N ILE A 23 9.29 8.90 3.97
CA ILE A 23 8.25 9.74 3.36
C ILE A 23 7.02 9.83 4.28
N SER A 24 6.61 8.73 4.89
CA SER A 24 5.44 8.64 5.76
C SER A 24 5.72 8.94 7.23
N ASN A 25 6.94 9.40 7.59
CA ASN A 25 7.35 9.63 8.98
C ASN A 25 7.13 8.40 9.88
N GLY A 26 7.47 7.22 9.37
CA GLY A 26 7.38 5.96 10.10
C GLY A 26 6.02 5.28 10.06
N LEU A 27 5.02 5.82 9.36
CA LEU A 27 3.68 5.21 9.25
C LEU A 27 3.65 4.02 8.29
N TYR A 28 4.50 4.01 7.27
CA TYR A 28 4.75 2.84 6.44
C TYR A 28 5.88 2.02 7.06
N ASP A 29 5.58 0.81 7.51
CA ASP A 29 6.58 -0.05 8.16
C ASP A 29 6.39 -1.52 7.78
N ILE A 30 7.39 -2.09 7.13
CA ILE A 30 7.36 -3.50 6.69
C ILE A 30 7.48 -4.51 7.84
N THR A 31 7.65 -4.06 9.07
CA THR A 31 7.66 -4.93 10.25
C THR A 31 6.29 -5.06 10.92
N VAL A 32 5.25 -4.44 10.38
CA VAL A 32 3.90 -4.34 10.95
C VAL A 32 3.15 -5.68 11.05
N LEU A 33 3.60 -6.74 10.36
CA LEU A 33 2.90 -8.03 10.29
C LEU A 33 2.45 -8.61 11.63
N PRO A 34 3.23 -8.56 12.74
CA PRO A 34 2.75 -9.05 14.03
C PRO A 34 1.53 -8.29 14.56
N LEU A 35 1.43 -6.99 14.29
CA LEU A 35 0.23 -6.21 14.62
C LEU A 35 -0.95 -6.58 13.73
N VAL A 36 -0.72 -6.76 12.42
CA VAL A 36 -1.73 -7.22 11.46
C VAL A 36 -2.31 -8.58 11.88
N ASN A 37 -1.45 -9.50 12.33
CA ASN A 37 -1.86 -10.80 12.87
C ASN A 37 -2.65 -10.65 14.18
N LEU A 38 -2.19 -9.80 15.09
CA LEU A 38 -2.84 -9.54 16.38
C LEU A 38 -4.28 -9.02 16.19
N TRP A 39 -4.51 -8.18 15.19
CA TRP A 39 -5.83 -7.66 14.82
C TRP A 39 -6.67 -8.63 13.97
N GLY A 40 -6.18 -9.84 13.68
CA GLY A 40 -6.90 -10.88 12.93
C GLY A 40 -6.96 -10.67 11.41
N PHE A 41 -6.14 -9.76 10.86
CA PHE A 41 -6.05 -9.51 9.42
C PHE A 41 -4.99 -10.37 8.71
N GLY A 42 -4.20 -11.11 9.46
CA GLY A 42 -3.20 -12.03 8.93
C GLY A 42 -3.79 -13.36 8.44
N PRO A 43 -2.92 -14.34 8.08
CA PRO A 43 -3.35 -15.64 7.58
C PRO A 43 -4.18 -16.43 8.58
N ASP A 44 -3.89 -16.30 9.86
CA ASP A 44 -4.63 -16.94 10.94
C ASP A 44 -5.76 -16.00 11.40
N LYS A 45 -6.97 -16.26 10.92
CA LYS A 45 -8.15 -15.45 11.27
C LYS A 45 -8.61 -15.75 12.70
N PHE A 46 -8.05 -15.04 13.64
CA PHE A 46 -8.51 -15.00 15.03
C PHE A 46 -9.04 -13.59 15.31
N ILE A 47 -10.35 -13.46 15.56
CA ILE A 47 -10.99 -12.15 15.70
C ILE A 47 -11.37 -11.96 17.17
N ASP A 48 -10.38 -11.61 18.00
CA ASP A 48 -10.61 -10.92 19.26
C ASP A 48 -9.98 -9.53 19.18
N ILE A 49 -10.68 -8.53 19.69
CA ILE A 49 -10.11 -7.17 19.76
C ILE A 49 -8.96 -7.20 20.76
N PRO A 50 -7.72 -6.89 20.32
CA PRO A 50 -6.57 -6.98 21.21
C PRO A 50 -6.65 -5.96 22.34
N THR A 51 -6.20 -6.36 23.52
CA THR A 51 -6.03 -5.47 24.67
C THR A 51 -4.85 -4.53 24.46
N ALA A 52 -4.85 -3.37 25.13
CA ALA A 52 -3.73 -2.45 25.10
C ALA A 52 -2.41 -3.12 25.52
N THR A 53 -2.44 -4.03 26.50
CA THR A 53 -1.25 -4.76 26.94
C THR A 53 -0.68 -5.69 25.85
N GLU A 54 -1.53 -6.34 25.07
CA GLU A 54 -1.10 -7.18 23.95
C GLU A 54 -0.49 -6.31 22.85
N ILE A 55 -1.13 -5.19 22.51
CA ILE A 55 -0.59 -4.22 21.54
C ILE A 55 0.78 -3.71 21.98
N ASP A 56 0.92 -3.24 23.23
CA ASP A 56 2.18 -2.75 23.78
C ASP A 56 3.29 -3.81 23.74
N SER A 57 2.92 -5.08 23.98
CA SER A 57 3.88 -6.19 23.93
C SER A 57 4.42 -6.47 22.53
N VAL A 58 3.59 -6.26 21.49
CA VAL A 58 3.97 -6.44 20.10
C VAL A 58 4.74 -5.24 19.56
N LEU A 59 4.38 -4.01 19.96
CA LEU A 59 5.08 -2.78 19.57
C LEU A 59 6.58 -2.80 19.90
N MET A 60 7.01 -3.56 20.92
CA MET A 60 8.44 -3.68 21.28
C MET A 60 9.33 -4.24 20.18
N PHE A 61 8.78 -4.92 19.19
CA PHE A 61 9.52 -5.50 18.06
C PHE A 61 8.95 -5.11 16.68
N ILE A 62 8.26 -3.97 16.65
CA ILE A 62 7.86 -3.25 15.44
C ILE A 62 8.77 -2.05 15.27
N GLY A 63 9.25 -1.82 14.08
CA GLY A 63 10.11 -0.70 13.74
C GLY A 63 11.12 -1.07 12.67
N GLN A 64 11.15 -0.32 11.60
CA GLN A 64 12.05 -0.56 10.47
C GLN A 64 13.53 -0.39 10.86
N ASP A 65 13.84 0.38 11.91
CA ASP A 65 15.17 0.47 12.50
C ASP A 65 15.68 -0.83 13.14
N LEU A 66 14.79 -1.81 13.36
CA LEU A 66 15.12 -3.16 13.81
C LEU A 66 15.64 -4.07 12.68
N ILE A 67 15.64 -3.57 11.44
CA ILE A 67 16.20 -4.26 10.27
C ILE A 67 17.44 -3.53 9.81
N GLU A 68 18.48 -4.29 9.49
CA GLU A 68 19.72 -3.78 8.90
C GLU A 68 19.99 -4.49 7.59
N LEU A 69 20.36 -3.70 6.56
CA LEU A 69 20.81 -4.17 5.26
C LEU A 69 22.28 -3.83 5.05
N LYS A 70 23.05 -4.78 4.55
CA LYS A 70 24.44 -4.56 4.15
C LYS A 70 24.89 -5.61 3.12
N ASP A 71 25.39 -5.18 1.97
CA ASP A 71 26.03 -6.03 0.96
C ASP A 71 25.19 -7.31 0.63
N ASN A 72 23.91 -7.12 0.30
CA ASN A 72 22.93 -8.19 0.07
C ASN A 72 22.82 -9.19 1.24
N ASN A 73 23.00 -8.72 2.44
CA ASN A 73 22.67 -9.43 3.66
C ASN A 73 21.67 -8.62 4.48
N ILE A 74 20.81 -9.32 5.19
CA ILE A 74 19.84 -8.74 6.11
C ILE A 74 20.10 -9.27 7.53
N ARG A 75 19.89 -8.43 8.52
CA ARG A 75 19.91 -8.80 9.92
C ARG A 75 18.75 -8.17 10.66
N LYS A 76 18.10 -8.93 11.55
CA LYS A 76 17.12 -8.45 12.50
C LYS A 76 17.78 -8.22 13.87
N LYS A 77 17.54 -7.08 14.50
CA LYS A 77 18.03 -6.78 15.86
C LYS A 77 17.27 -7.56 16.93
N ASP A 78 16.01 -7.91 16.66
CA ASP A 78 15.18 -8.76 17.51
C ASP A 78 14.67 -9.95 16.68
N PRO A 79 14.77 -11.20 17.19
CA PRO A 79 14.33 -12.39 16.44
C PRO A 79 12.81 -12.41 16.16
N ARG A 80 11.99 -11.68 16.92
CA ARG A 80 10.54 -11.59 16.74
C ARG A 80 10.11 -10.73 15.57
N VAL A 81 10.98 -9.85 15.08
CA VAL A 81 10.70 -9.01 13.90
C VAL A 81 10.32 -9.89 12.72
N GLN A 82 9.22 -9.56 12.07
CA GLN A 82 8.75 -10.21 10.85
C GLN A 82 8.68 -9.16 9.74
N ILE A 83 8.99 -9.55 8.51
CA ILE A 83 8.98 -8.65 7.36
C ILE A 83 7.79 -9.02 6.49
N ASP A 84 6.95 -8.02 6.21
CA ASP A 84 5.85 -8.09 5.24
C ASP A 84 6.11 -7.10 4.11
N LEU A 85 6.18 -7.61 2.89
CA LEU A 85 6.39 -6.81 1.67
C LEU A 85 5.13 -6.78 0.80
N SER A 86 3.96 -7.16 1.32
CA SER A 86 2.69 -7.22 0.56
C SER A 86 2.27 -5.87 -0.03
N SER A 87 2.75 -4.77 0.56
CA SER A 87 2.48 -3.39 0.14
C SER A 87 3.41 -2.85 -0.95
N ILE A 88 4.33 -3.66 -1.48
CA ILE A 88 5.34 -3.22 -2.46
C ILE A 88 5.74 -4.34 -3.45
N ALA A 89 5.69 -5.59 -3.02
CA ALA A 89 6.21 -6.71 -3.81
C ALA A 89 5.36 -7.00 -5.07
N LYS A 90 4.06 -6.68 -5.05
CA LYS A 90 3.18 -6.88 -6.21
C LYS A 90 3.57 -5.92 -7.34
N GLY A 91 3.73 -4.63 -7.02
CA GLY A 91 4.22 -3.64 -7.97
C GLY A 91 5.59 -3.99 -8.53
N TYR A 92 6.51 -4.46 -7.68
CA TYR A 92 7.81 -4.96 -8.11
C TYR A 92 7.70 -6.13 -9.09
N ALA A 93 6.83 -7.10 -8.81
CA ALA A 93 6.61 -8.24 -9.70
C ALA A 93 6.04 -7.81 -11.07
N VAL A 94 5.11 -6.85 -11.07
CA VAL A 94 4.57 -6.24 -12.31
C VAL A 94 5.69 -5.60 -13.13
N ASP A 95 6.60 -4.86 -12.49
CA ASP A 95 7.73 -4.23 -13.17
C ASP A 95 8.68 -5.26 -13.79
N LYS A 96 9.04 -6.30 -13.05
CA LYS A 96 9.93 -7.36 -13.56
C LYS A 96 9.32 -8.12 -14.73
N ILE A 97 8.01 -8.38 -14.69
CA ILE A 97 7.32 -9.05 -15.78
C ILE A 97 7.29 -8.17 -17.03
N ILE A 98 6.84 -6.90 -16.92
CA ILE A 98 6.71 -6.03 -18.10
C ILE A 98 8.06 -5.74 -18.74
N GLU A 99 9.13 -5.65 -17.96
CA GLU A 99 10.51 -5.45 -18.45
C GLU A 99 11.03 -6.68 -19.21
N SER A 100 10.60 -7.88 -18.83
CA SER A 100 10.98 -9.12 -19.52
C SER A 100 10.28 -9.31 -20.87
N LEU A 101 9.16 -8.63 -21.09
CA LEU A 101 8.34 -8.79 -22.29
C LEU A 101 8.82 -7.88 -23.43
N LYS A 102 8.96 -8.44 -24.64
CA LYS A 102 9.48 -7.76 -25.83
C LYS A 102 8.38 -7.34 -26.81
N TYR A 103 7.18 -7.06 -26.30
CA TYR A 103 6.07 -6.60 -27.13
C TYR A 103 5.96 -5.07 -27.11
N GLU A 104 5.46 -4.49 -28.19
CA GLU A 104 5.26 -3.03 -28.28
C GLU A 104 4.12 -2.52 -27.41
N ASN A 105 3.10 -3.37 -27.21
CA ASN A 105 1.94 -3.05 -26.40
C ASN A 105 1.76 -4.14 -25.35
N VAL A 106 2.04 -3.79 -24.10
CA VAL A 106 1.99 -4.71 -22.96
C VAL A 106 1.18 -4.08 -21.84
N PHE A 107 0.42 -4.90 -21.18
CA PHE A 107 -0.32 -4.60 -19.96
C PHE A 107 -0.12 -5.75 -19.00
N VAL A 108 0.31 -5.44 -17.78
CA VAL A 108 0.50 -6.41 -16.70
C VAL A 108 -0.27 -5.93 -15.48
N GLU A 109 -0.99 -6.84 -14.85
CA GLU A 109 -1.75 -6.59 -13.61
C GLU A 109 -1.54 -7.76 -12.65
N ILE A 110 -1.28 -7.44 -11.37
CA ILE A 110 -1.21 -8.39 -10.26
C ILE A 110 -1.92 -7.80 -9.06
N GLY A 111 -3.12 -8.34 -8.74
CA GLY A 111 -3.84 -7.98 -7.52
C GLY A 111 -4.35 -6.54 -7.44
N GLY A 112 -4.43 -5.84 -8.58
CA GLY A 112 -4.85 -4.45 -8.72
C GLY A 112 -3.71 -3.48 -9.02
N GLU A 113 -2.46 -3.91 -8.86
CA GLU A 113 -1.27 -3.16 -9.27
C GLU A 113 -1.04 -3.37 -10.76
N VAL A 114 -0.97 -2.25 -11.50
CA VAL A 114 -1.02 -2.23 -12.96
C VAL A 114 0.15 -1.45 -13.53
N ARG A 115 0.76 -1.98 -14.60
CA ARG A 115 1.66 -1.22 -15.46
C ARG A 115 1.35 -1.48 -16.93
N SER A 116 1.38 -0.42 -17.72
CA SER A 116 1.25 -0.49 -19.17
C SER A 116 2.46 0.13 -19.85
N LYS A 117 2.82 -0.46 -20.99
CA LYS A 117 3.81 0.06 -21.93
C LYS A 117 3.23 -0.09 -23.34
N SER A 118 3.16 1.01 -24.09
CA SER A 118 2.46 0.99 -25.37
C SER A 118 3.01 1.99 -26.37
N ASN A 119 2.98 1.58 -27.63
CA ASN A 119 3.25 2.45 -28.78
C ASN A 119 1.89 2.83 -29.42
N GLY A 120 1.24 3.86 -28.82
CA GLY A 120 -0.02 4.45 -29.36
C GLY A 120 -1.32 3.84 -28.83
N ARG A 121 -1.30 2.70 -28.11
CA ARG A 121 -2.53 2.13 -27.53
C ARG A 121 -2.80 2.75 -26.17
N ILE A 122 -4.02 3.23 -25.94
CA ILE A 122 -4.50 3.67 -24.63
C ILE A 122 -5.26 2.51 -23.96
N TRP A 123 -4.86 2.19 -22.75
CA TRP A 123 -5.53 1.22 -21.88
C TRP A 123 -6.50 1.95 -20.96
N LYS A 124 -7.65 1.35 -20.72
CA LYS A 124 -8.66 1.87 -19.79
C LYS A 124 -8.59 1.08 -18.50
N ILE A 125 -8.04 1.70 -17.46
CA ILE A 125 -7.85 1.08 -16.15
C ILE A 125 -9.02 1.45 -15.26
N GLY A 126 -9.78 0.44 -14.82
CA GLY A 126 -10.87 0.64 -13.86
C GLY A 126 -10.31 0.76 -12.43
N ILE A 127 -10.62 1.84 -11.74
CA ILE A 127 -10.42 1.99 -10.29
C ILE A 127 -11.75 1.66 -9.63
N ASN A 128 -11.76 0.66 -8.76
CA ASN A 128 -12.99 0.15 -8.15
C ASN A 128 -13.58 1.12 -7.14
N THR A 129 -14.91 1.15 -7.07
CA THR A 129 -15.63 1.81 -5.99
C THR A 129 -15.28 1.15 -4.65
N PRO A 130 -14.90 1.92 -3.62
CA PRO A 130 -14.76 1.38 -2.27
C PRO A 130 -16.11 0.85 -1.76
N SER A 131 -16.29 -0.46 -1.73
CA SER A 131 -17.55 -1.08 -1.33
C SER A 131 -17.38 -1.87 -0.03
N ILE A 132 -18.23 -1.61 0.95
CA ILE A 132 -18.22 -2.25 2.27
C ILE A 132 -18.68 -3.72 2.18
N ASP A 133 -19.45 -4.09 1.16
CA ASP A 133 -19.99 -5.44 1.01
C ASP A 133 -19.10 -6.39 0.19
N ASN A 134 -17.95 -5.91 -0.32
CA ASN A 134 -17.02 -6.68 -1.16
C ASN A 134 -17.66 -7.38 -2.39
N ILE A 135 -18.91 -7.04 -2.71
CA ILE A 135 -19.71 -7.70 -3.75
C ILE A 135 -19.73 -6.88 -5.05
N SER A 136 -19.61 -5.56 -4.97
CA SER A 136 -19.66 -4.72 -6.16
C SER A 136 -18.29 -4.62 -6.82
N ASN A 137 -18.20 -5.13 -8.05
CA ASN A 137 -17.10 -4.81 -8.97
C ASN A 137 -17.38 -3.51 -9.75
N GLU A 138 -18.11 -2.59 -9.13
CA GLU A 138 -18.39 -1.30 -9.75
C GLU A 138 -17.11 -0.50 -9.88
N VAL A 139 -16.98 0.15 -11.03
CA VAL A 139 -15.82 0.99 -11.36
C VAL A 139 -16.19 2.42 -11.04
N GLU A 140 -15.49 3.01 -10.07
CA GLU A 140 -15.67 4.39 -9.66
C GLU A 140 -15.08 5.37 -10.69
N TYR A 141 -13.95 5.00 -11.26
CA TYR A 141 -13.24 5.83 -12.23
C TYR A 141 -12.52 5.00 -13.28
N ILE A 142 -12.46 5.49 -14.51
CA ILE A 142 -11.68 4.87 -15.60
C ILE A 142 -10.53 5.81 -15.97
N ALA A 143 -9.30 5.39 -15.65
CA ALA A 143 -8.08 6.10 -16.00
C ALA A 143 -7.57 5.66 -17.38
N PRO A 144 -7.44 6.57 -18.37
CA PRO A 144 -6.83 6.27 -19.66
C PRO A 144 -5.30 6.35 -19.55
N ILE A 145 -4.60 5.23 -19.73
CA ILE A 145 -3.14 5.18 -19.63
C ILE A 145 -2.55 4.57 -20.91
N GLN A 146 -1.57 5.24 -21.47
CA GLN A 146 -0.76 4.68 -22.57
C GLN A 146 0.50 4.02 -22.00
N ASN A 147 1.25 4.75 -21.20
CA ASN A 147 2.45 4.29 -20.49
C ASN A 147 2.34 4.73 -19.04
N GLY A 148 2.74 3.88 -18.13
CA GLY A 148 2.74 4.19 -16.69
C GLY A 148 2.10 3.11 -15.86
N SER A 149 2.00 3.39 -14.59
CA SER A 149 1.60 2.47 -13.53
C SER A 149 0.51 3.10 -12.66
N ILE A 150 -0.41 2.27 -12.18
CA ILE A 150 -1.36 2.63 -11.11
C ILE A 150 -1.35 1.52 -10.06
N ALA A 151 -1.34 1.93 -8.80
CA ALA A 151 -1.62 1.06 -7.67
C ALA A 151 -2.58 1.76 -6.70
N THR A 152 -3.36 0.97 -5.96
CA THR A 152 -4.40 1.49 -5.07
C THR A 152 -4.36 0.83 -3.71
N SER A 153 -4.25 1.63 -2.65
CA SER A 153 -4.43 1.22 -1.26
C SER A 153 -5.74 1.75 -0.69
N GLY A 154 -6.34 0.99 0.23
CA GLY A 154 -7.60 1.38 0.86
C GLY A 154 -8.13 0.35 1.86
N ASN A 155 -9.05 0.77 2.71
CA ASN A 155 -9.56 0.02 3.87
C ASN A 155 -10.76 -0.89 3.57
N TYR A 156 -11.30 -0.88 2.37
CA TYR A 156 -12.58 -1.53 2.04
C TYR A 156 -12.45 -3.01 1.66
N ARG A 157 -11.24 -3.53 1.43
CA ARG A 157 -11.02 -4.92 0.99
C ARG A 157 -10.86 -5.91 2.14
N ASN A 158 -10.31 -5.47 3.27
CA ASN A 158 -10.00 -6.34 4.41
C ASN A 158 -10.34 -5.62 5.72
N PHE A 159 -11.56 -5.83 6.20
CA PHE A 159 -12.12 -5.18 7.38
C PHE A 159 -13.09 -6.11 8.10
N TYR A 160 -13.44 -5.76 9.33
CA TYR A 160 -14.58 -6.30 10.07
C TYR A 160 -15.27 -5.20 10.90
N ILE A 161 -16.51 -5.48 11.30
CA ILE A 161 -17.30 -4.60 12.17
C ILE A 161 -17.59 -5.39 13.43
N ASP A 162 -17.30 -4.83 14.61
CA ASP A 162 -17.58 -5.47 15.89
C ASP A 162 -19.06 -5.35 16.30
N GLU A 163 -19.40 -5.95 17.46
CA GLU A 163 -20.78 -5.92 18.01
C GLU A 163 -21.24 -4.50 18.38
N ASP A 164 -20.31 -3.59 18.66
CA ASP A 164 -20.54 -2.16 18.93
C ASP A 164 -20.61 -1.31 17.65
N SER A 165 -20.64 -1.93 16.48
CA SER A 165 -20.62 -1.26 15.16
C SER A 165 -19.36 -0.43 14.90
N ARG A 166 -18.23 -0.79 15.50
CA ARG A 166 -16.94 -0.16 15.21
C ARG A 166 -16.29 -0.85 14.03
N PHE A 167 -15.76 -0.04 13.13
CA PHE A 167 -15.09 -0.49 11.90
C PHE A 167 -13.59 -0.63 12.13
N TYR A 168 -13.03 -1.80 11.84
CA TYR A 168 -11.62 -2.11 11.90
C TYR A 168 -11.13 -2.62 10.56
N HIS A 169 -9.94 -2.23 10.15
CA HIS A 169 -9.34 -2.65 8.88
C HIS A 169 -7.85 -2.92 9.04
N HIS A 170 -7.25 -3.54 8.01
CA HIS A 170 -5.89 -4.08 8.06
C HIS A 170 -4.78 -3.02 8.01
N GLU A 171 -5.09 -1.77 7.73
CA GLU A 171 -4.12 -0.68 7.74
C GLU A 171 -3.87 -0.23 9.19
N ILE A 172 -2.83 -0.82 9.79
CA ILE A 172 -2.48 -0.61 11.19
C ILE A 172 -1.36 0.44 11.29
N ASN A 173 -1.55 1.42 12.15
CA ASN A 173 -0.52 2.40 12.47
C ASN A 173 0.59 1.73 13.30
N PRO A 174 1.82 1.57 12.78
CA PRO A 174 2.91 0.88 13.46
C PRO A 174 3.43 1.63 14.69
N LEU A 175 3.15 2.94 14.81
CA LEU A 175 3.58 3.75 15.96
C LEU A 175 2.63 3.64 17.14
N THR A 176 1.36 3.33 16.89
CA THR A 176 0.34 3.22 17.95
C THR A 176 -0.18 1.80 18.15
N GLY A 177 -0.05 0.94 17.14
CA GLY A 177 -0.55 -0.42 17.12
C GLY A 177 -2.05 -0.56 16.84
N TYR A 178 -2.75 0.54 16.51
CA TYR A 178 -4.19 0.54 16.22
C TYR A 178 -4.46 0.77 14.73
N PRO A 179 -5.60 0.26 14.20
CA PRO A 179 -6.07 0.64 12.87
C PRO A 179 -6.19 2.16 12.71
N ILE A 180 -5.85 2.69 11.54
CA ILE A 180 -6.00 4.12 11.27
C ILE A 180 -7.49 4.47 11.18
N MET A 181 -7.82 5.66 11.67
CA MET A 181 -9.17 6.23 11.52
C MET A 181 -9.11 7.34 10.48
N SER A 182 -9.55 7.06 9.26
CA SER A 182 -9.55 8.01 8.15
C SER A 182 -10.88 8.02 7.41
N LYS A 183 -11.29 9.17 6.88
CA LYS A 183 -12.38 9.29 5.91
C LYS A 183 -11.93 8.93 4.49
N LEU A 184 -10.63 8.82 4.27
CA LEU A 184 -10.05 8.35 3.01
C LEU A 184 -10.36 6.87 2.86
N ALA A 185 -11.19 6.51 1.89
CA ALA A 185 -11.54 5.13 1.59
C ALA A 185 -10.45 4.46 0.77
N SER A 186 -9.88 5.19 -0.20
CA SER A 186 -8.75 4.71 -1.01
C SER A 186 -7.95 5.86 -1.59
N ILE A 187 -6.71 5.55 -1.93
CA ILE A 187 -5.84 6.39 -2.74
C ILE A 187 -5.22 5.56 -3.86
N SER A 188 -5.34 6.04 -5.09
CA SER A 188 -4.67 5.48 -6.26
C SER A 188 -3.53 6.41 -6.66
N ILE A 189 -2.34 5.86 -6.81
CA ILE A 189 -1.15 6.62 -7.26
C ILE A 189 -0.84 6.23 -8.69
N PHE A 190 -0.69 7.24 -9.55
CA PHE A 190 -0.19 7.13 -10.90
C PHE A 190 1.25 7.67 -10.98
N THR A 191 2.07 6.96 -11.74
CA THR A 191 3.39 7.38 -12.19
C THR A 191 3.67 6.85 -13.59
N ASP A 192 4.49 7.52 -14.37
CA ASP A 192 4.93 7.05 -15.68
C ASP A 192 6.13 6.09 -15.62
N THR A 193 6.62 5.79 -14.43
CA THR A 193 7.79 4.96 -14.16
C THR A 193 7.41 3.58 -13.62
N SER A 194 7.63 3.32 -12.34
CA SER A 194 7.62 2.01 -11.70
C SER A 194 6.28 1.69 -11.03
N CYS A 195 5.78 0.49 -11.22
CA CYS A 195 4.60 0.01 -10.48
C CYS A 195 4.92 -0.24 -9.01
N MET A 196 6.15 -0.62 -8.68
CA MET A 196 6.59 -0.75 -7.30
C MET A 196 6.53 0.59 -6.55
N GLU A 197 6.88 1.70 -7.21
CA GLU A 197 6.75 3.03 -6.61
C GLU A 197 5.29 3.39 -6.36
N ALA A 198 4.42 3.15 -7.33
CA ALA A 198 2.98 3.37 -7.15
C ALA A 198 2.40 2.51 -6.00
N ASP A 199 2.79 1.23 -5.90
CA ASP A 199 2.32 0.27 -4.87
C ASP A 199 2.78 0.74 -3.47
N GLY A 200 4.09 0.95 -3.27
CA GLY A 200 4.64 1.39 -1.98
C GLY A 200 4.13 2.77 -1.55
N LEU A 201 4.06 3.73 -2.49
CA LEU A 201 3.56 5.07 -2.20
C LEU A 201 2.05 5.10 -1.93
N SER A 202 1.24 4.30 -2.62
CA SER A 202 -0.20 4.25 -2.33
C SER A 202 -0.45 3.86 -0.87
N THR A 203 0.29 2.87 -0.34
CA THR A 203 0.20 2.46 1.06
C THR A 203 0.77 3.54 1.99
N ALA A 204 1.96 4.07 1.70
CA ALA A 204 2.59 5.09 2.54
C ALA A 204 1.72 6.35 2.67
N LEU A 205 1.19 6.85 1.56
CA LEU A 205 0.34 8.04 1.55
C LEU A 205 -1.03 7.77 2.19
N TYR A 206 -1.61 6.57 2.00
CA TYR A 206 -2.86 6.20 2.67
C TYR A 206 -2.77 6.32 4.19
N MET A 207 -1.60 6.03 4.77
CA MET A 207 -1.34 6.12 6.21
C MET A 207 -1.19 7.55 6.73
N MET A 208 -1.00 8.55 5.85
CA MET A 208 -0.70 9.94 6.21
C MET A 208 -1.99 10.78 6.34
N ASN A 209 -1.88 11.98 6.93
CA ASN A 209 -2.97 12.94 6.90
C ASN A 209 -3.10 13.63 5.53
N ILE A 210 -4.28 14.18 5.24
CA ILE A 210 -4.63 14.73 3.93
C ILE A 210 -3.75 15.91 3.51
N ASP A 211 -3.33 16.74 4.46
CA ASP A 211 -2.48 17.90 4.15
C ASP A 211 -1.09 17.46 3.72
N ASP A 212 -0.53 16.42 4.37
CA ASP A 212 0.76 15.84 3.99
C ASP A 212 0.68 15.12 2.64
N ILE A 213 -0.41 14.38 2.35
CA ILE A 213 -0.66 13.78 1.04
C ILE A 213 -0.67 14.85 -0.05
N ASN A 214 -1.46 15.90 0.15
CA ASN A 214 -1.56 17.01 -0.81
C ASN A 214 -0.22 17.71 -1.01
N ASN A 215 0.54 17.91 0.06
CA ASN A 215 1.86 18.51 -0.02
C ASN A 215 2.84 17.62 -0.79
N PHE A 216 2.81 16.30 -0.55
CA PHE A 216 3.65 15.34 -1.29
C PHE A 216 3.32 15.36 -2.79
N LEU A 217 2.04 15.21 -3.17
CA LEU A 217 1.62 15.17 -4.58
C LEU A 217 1.93 16.49 -5.32
N LYS A 218 1.86 17.65 -4.64
CA LYS A 218 2.20 18.94 -5.26
C LYS A 218 3.70 19.15 -5.50
N ASN A 219 4.55 18.47 -4.75
CA ASN A 219 6.00 18.68 -4.80
C ASN A 219 6.75 17.51 -5.45
N THR A 220 6.05 16.55 -6.03
CA THR A 220 6.62 15.39 -6.71
C THR A 220 5.96 15.20 -8.09
N GLU A 221 6.47 14.24 -8.84
CA GLU A 221 5.92 13.81 -10.15
C GLU A 221 4.80 12.77 -10.05
N PHE A 222 4.46 12.34 -8.83
CA PHE A 222 3.38 11.37 -8.61
C PHE A 222 2.03 12.06 -8.62
N GLU A 223 1.05 11.38 -9.23
CA GLU A 223 -0.30 11.87 -9.32
C GLU A 223 -1.26 10.97 -8.52
N GLY A 224 -2.26 11.55 -7.90
CA GLY A 224 -3.17 10.84 -7.01
C GLY A 224 -4.65 11.03 -7.33
N LEU A 225 -5.42 9.96 -7.16
CA LEU A 225 -6.87 9.97 -7.00
C LEU A 225 -7.20 9.52 -5.58
N MET A 226 -7.76 10.42 -4.78
CA MET A 226 -8.27 10.14 -3.44
C MET A 226 -9.79 9.99 -3.48
N ILE A 227 -10.32 8.93 -2.87
CA ILE A 227 -11.75 8.68 -2.73
C ILE A 227 -12.10 8.73 -1.24
N PHE A 228 -13.02 9.61 -0.87
CA PHE A 228 -13.49 9.81 0.50
C PHE A 228 -14.91 9.28 0.67
N ILE A 229 -15.22 8.76 1.86
CA ILE A 229 -16.59 8.45 2.26
C ILE A 229 -17.19 9.67 2.95
N GLU A 230 -18.28 10.17 2.40
CA GLU A 230 -19.06 11.26 2.98
C GLU A 230 -20.06 10.73 4.04
N PRO A 231 -20.60 11.60 4.94
CA PRO A 231 -21.54 11.17 5.98
C PRO A 231 -22.83 10.52 5.47
N ASP A 232 -23.24 10.81 4.23
CA ASP A 232 -24.40 10.22 3.57
C ASP A 232 -24.07 8.90 2.81
N MET A 233 -22.86 8.37 3.02
CA MET A 233 -22.31 7.18 2.36
C MET A 233 -22.05 7.36 0.86
N SER A 234 -22.10 8.58 0.33
CA SER A 234 -21.63 8.87 -1.02
C SER A 234 -20.10 8.95 -1.08
N PHE A 235 -19.55 8.86 -2.29
CA PHE A 235 -18.11 8.98 -2.51
C PHE A 235 -17.76 10.32 -3.13
N LYS A 236 -16.71 10.94 -2.59
CA LYS A 236 -16.12 12.16 -3.12
C LYS A 236 -14.74 11.88 -3.66
N GLN A 237 -14.53 12.21 -4.93
CA GLN A 237 -13.25 12.07 -5.62
C GLN A 237 -12.48 13.39 -5.59
N ILE A 238 -11.18 13.31 -5.28
CA ILE A 238 -10.24 14.42 -5.38
C ILE A 238 -9.03 13.94 -6.19
N PHE A 239 -8.75 14.67 -7.27
CA PHE A 239 -7.65 14.38 -8.17
C PHE A 239 -6.52 15.39 -7.99
N SER A 240 -5.29 14.97 -8.07
CA SER A 240 -4.18 15.86 -8.37
C SER A 240 -4.28 16.40 -9.80
N ASP A 241 -3.47 17.40 -10.12
CA ASP A 241 -3.66 18.21 -11.34
C ASP A 241 -3.54 17.40 -12.64
N ASN A 242 -2.55 16.52 -12.72
CA ASN A 242 -2.23 15.75 -13.94
C ASN A 242 -2.59 14.25 -13.84
N PHE A 243 -3.38 13.84 -12.84
CA PHE A 243 -3.87 12.47 -12.80
C PHE A 243 -4.58 12.12 -14.13
N PRO A 244 -4.37 10.93 -14.73
CA PRO A 244 -4.94 10.57 -16.02
C PRO A 244 -6.46 10.73 -16.05
N LYS A 245 -6.95 11.68 -16.87
CA LYS A 245 -8.37 12.03 -17.01
C LYS A 245 -8.86 11.79 -18.44
N ASN A 246 -10.15 11.41 -18.58
CA ASN A 246 -10.83 11.29 -19.87
C ASN A 246 -11.03 12.66 -20.52
#